data_578c6e02f8286ad8ffa7a9c462afdb50
#
_entry.id   578c6e02f8286ad8ffa7a9c462afdb50
#
_cell.length_a   1.000
_cell.length_b   1.000
_cell.length_c   1.000
_cell.angle_alpha   90.00
_cell.angle_beta   90.00
_cell.angle_gamma   90.00
#
_symmetry.space_group_name_H-M   'P 1'
#
loop_
_entity.id
_entity.type
_entity.pdbx_description
1 polymer ?
#
loop_
_entity_poly.entity_id
_entity_poly.type
_entity_poly.pdbx_seq_one_letter_code
_entity_poly.pdbx_strand_id
1 'polypeptide(L)'
;DGTLRCKAGELVDTITTANGIATSKPLYLGAYTVTEKAAPDGYVQDTTVYDVTLFYGEQTVELVTEGISIDNAPQMGTITIEKRDKETGKPIILSDAVFLLHAKEDIITGDGVVHYHAGELVDTLTTVQGMIASKPLYLGTYTLTEITAPDGYILDSTPHDVTLSYGGQGVELVSE
;
A
#
# COMPACT_ATOMS: atom_id res chain seq x y z
N ASP A 1 -19.92 -21.87 36.99
CA ASP A 1 -20.01 -21.17 38.28
C ASP A 1 -20.81 -19.87 38.21
N GLY A 2 -21.25 -19.44 36.99
CA GLY A 2 -22.01 -18.23 36.76
C GLY A 2 -21.22 -16.92 36.90
N THR A 3 -19.90 -17.00 37.02
CA THR A 3 -19.04 -15.82 37.15
C THR A 3 -18.83 -15.18 35.79
N LEU A 4 -19.21 -13.90 35.64
CA LEU A 4 -18.89 -13.11 34.45
C LEU A 4 -17.38 -12.84 34.39
N ARG A 5 -16.72 -13.32 33.33
CA ARG A 5 -15.26 -13.19 33.12
C ARG A 5 -14.89 -11.97 32.28
N CYS A 6 -15.70 -11.69 31.23
CA CYS A 6 -15.53 -10.52 30.35
C CYS A 6 -16.92 -9.98 29.98
N LYS A 7 -17.07 -8.68 29.82
CA LYS A 7 -18.29 -8.05 29.34
C LYS A 7 -18.29 -8.00 27.81
N ALA A 8 -19.47 -8.01 27.19
CA ALA A 8 -19.59 -7.77 25.76
C ALA A 8 -18.95 -6.42 25.37
N GLY A 9 -18.11 -6.44 24.34
CA GLY A 9 -17.37 -5.28 23.85
C GLY A 9 -16.15 -4.86 24.68
N GLU A 10 -15.81 -5.61 25.73
CA GLU A 10 -14.60 -5.35 26.52
C GLU A 10 -13.34 -5.78 25.74
N LEU A 11 -12.32 -4.89 25.70
CA LEU A 11 -11.01 -5.23 25.15
C LEU A 11 -10.30 -6.24 26.08
N VAL A 12 -10.11 -7.46 25.58
CA VAL A 12 -9.53 -8.55 26.39
C VAL A 12 -8.03 -8.69 26.20
N ASP A 13 -7.51 -8.34 25.01
CA ASP A 13 -6.08 -8.41 24.71
C ASP A 13 -5.71 -7.44 23.57
N THR A 14 -4.42 -7.10 23.49
CA THR A 14 -3.80 -6.42 22.33
C THR A 14 -2.54 -7.21 22.00
N ILE A 15 -2.51 -7.76 20.80
CA ILE A 15 -1.42 -8.62 20.33
C ILE A 15 -0.68 -7.96 19.17
N THR A 16 0.63 -8.17 19.10
CA THR A 16 1.48 -7.67 18.03
C THR A 16 2.14 -8.85 17.32
N THR A 17 2.04 -8.88 16.00
CA THR A 17 2.66 -9.92 15.19
C THR A 17 4.18 -9.79 15.19
N ALA A 18 4.86 -10.94 15.26
CA ALA A 18 6.28 -11.06 15.01
C ALA A 18 6.47 -12.14 13.93
N ASN A 19 7.15 -11.79 12.84
CA ASN A 19 7.27 -12.67 11.65
C ASN A 19 5.91 -13.17 11.14
N GLY A 20 4.91 -12.29 11.12
CA GLY A 20 3.57 -12.60 10.61
C GLY A 20 2.66 -13.39 11.54
N ILE A 21 3.11 -13.76 12.75
CA ILE A 21 2.33 -14.57 13.69
C ILE A 21 2.21 -13.88 15.04
N ALA A 22 1.03 -14.00 15.65
CA ALA A 22 0.79 -13.59 17.02
C ALA A 22 -0.16 -14.58 17.71
N THR A 23 -0.05 -14.71 19.02
CA THR A 23 -0.94 -15.53 19.85
C THR A 23 -1.39 -14.70 21.05
N SER A 24 -2.70 -14.73 21.33
CA SER A 24 -3.24 -14.10 22.53
C SER A 24 -2.77 -14.81 23.81
N LYS A 25 -2.90 -14.13 24.94
CA LYS A 25 -2.89 -14.84 26.23
C LYS A 25 -4.03 -15.88 26.27
N PRO A 26 -4.00 -16.87 27.18
CA PRO A 26 -5.12 -17.78 27.38
C PRO A 26 -6.43 -17.02 27.67
N LEU A 27 -7.46 -17.33 26.91
CA LEU A 27 -8.79 -16.73 27.01
C LEU A 27 -9.80 -17.78 27.48
N TYR A 28 -10.89 -17.35 28.11
CA TYR A 28 -12.02 -18.22 28.43
C TYR A 28 -12.76 -18.64 27.15
N LEU A 29 -13.45 -19.78 27.18
CA LEU A 29 -14.30 -20.21 26.07
C LEU A 29 -15.40 -19.17 25.81
N GLY A 30 -15.66 -18.86 24.55
CA GLY A 30 -16.65 -17.85 24.15
C GLY A 30 -16.37 -17.27 22.78
N ALA A 31 -17.24 -16.35 22.38
CA ALA A 31 -17.13 -15.63 21.12
C ALA A 31 -16.32 -14.31 21.33
N TYR A 32 -15.40 -14.06 20.43
CA TYR A 32 -14.52 -12.88 20.39
C TYR A 32 -14.55 -12.25 19.01
N THR A 33 -14.21 -10.98 18.95
CA THR A 33 -13.92 -10.30 17.70
C THR A 33 -12.46 -9.86 17.67
N VAL A 34 -11.83 -9.96 16.50
CA VAL A 34 -10.47 -9.48 16.26
C VAL A 34 -10.53 -8.41 15.18
N THR A 35 -9.85 -7.30 15.40
CA THR A 35 -9.69 -6.21 14.44
C THR A 35 -8.24 -5.80 14.38
N GLU A 36 -7.75 -5.49 13.20
CA GLU A 36 -6.43 -4.92 13.06
C GLU A 36 -6.44 -3.46 13.57
N LYS A 37 -5.48 -3.12 14.41
CA LYS A 37 -5.30 -1.77 14.91
C LYS A 37 -4.36 -0.94 14.02
N ALA A 38 -3.36 -1.59 13.48
CA ALA A 38 -2.37 -1.01 12.57
C ALA A 38 -1.75 -2.10 11.70
N ALA A 39 -1.69 -1.87 10.39
CA ALA A 39 -0.93 -2.68 9.45
C ALA A 39 0.57 -2.34 9.53
N PRO A 40 1.47 -3.18 9.00
CA PRO A 40 2.86 -2.80 8.78
C PRO A 40 2.99 -1.58 7.87
N ASP A 41 4.06 -0.79 8.03
CA ASP A 41 4.33 0.35 7.14
C ASP A 41 4.46 -0.11 5.68
N GLY A 42 3.85 0.66 4.77
CA GLY A 42 3.76 0.32 3.35
C GLY A 42 2.55 -0.55 2.97
N TYR A 43 1.71 -0.90 3.95
CA TYR A 43 0.48 -1.66 3.73
C TYR A 43 -0.76 -0.87 4.16
N VAL A 44 -1.90 -1.21 3.56
CA VAL A 44 -3.22 -0.67 3.90
C VAL A 44 -3.79 -1.46 5.07
N GLN A 45 -4.31 -0.77 6.08
CA GLN A 45 -4.96 -1.41 7.23
C GLN A 45 -6.22 -2.17 6.80
N ASP A 46 -6.37 -3.40 7.26
CA ASP A 46 -7.62 -4.15 7.14
C ASP A 46 -8.59 -3.72 8.25
N THR A 47 -9.71 -3.13 7.87
CA THR A 47 -10.76 -2.69 8.81
C THR A 47 -11.83 -3.73 9.07
N THR A 48 -11.66 -4.95 8.57
CA THR A 48 -12.59 -6.06 8.76
C THR A 48 -12.65 -6.49 10.22
N VAL A 49 -13.84 -6.82 10.68
CA VAL A 49 -14.06 -7.43 12.01
C VAL A 49 -14.15 -8.95 11.82
N TYR A 50 -13.24 -9.68 12.43
CA TYR A 50 -13.18 -11.13 12.36
C TYR A 50 -13.77 -11.75 13.62
N ASP A 51 -14.75 -12.65 13.44
CA ASP A 51 -15.34 -13.41 14.55
C ASP A 51 -14.52 -14.67 14.81
N VAL A 52 -14.17 -14.92 16.08
CA VAL A 52 -13.45 -16.11 16.54
C VAL A 52 -14.20 -16.69 17.73
N THR A 53 -14.49 -17.99 17.69
CA THR A 53 -15.16 -18.67 18.81
C THR A 53 -14.32 -19.79 19.35
N LEU A 54 -13.96 -19.71 20.64
CA LEU A 54 -13.31 -20.78 21.37
C LEU A 54 -14.38 -21.72 21.96
N PHE A 55 -14.47 -22.91 21.38
CA PHE A 55 -15.43 -23.94 21.79
C PHE A 55 -14.80 -24.87 22.84
N TYR A 56 -15.66 -25.51 23.62
CA TYR A 56 -15.24 -26.59 24.48
C TYR A 56 -14.62 -27.73 23.65
N GLY A 57 -13.39 -28.12 23.96
CA GLY A 57 -12.74 -29.29 23.38
C GLY A 57 -13.30 -30.58 23.99
N GLU A 58 -12.48 -31.32 24.68
CA GLU A 58 -12.88 -32.49 25.45
C GLU A 58 -12.36 -32.38 26.87
N GLN A 59 -12.77 -33.31 27.79
CA GLN A 59 -12.41 -33.22 29.21
C GLN A 59 -10.89 -33.27 29.48
N THR A 60 -10.12 -33.76 28.52
CA THR A 60 -8.64 -33.88 28.63
C THR A 60 -7.92 -32.73 27.93
N VAL A 61 -8.67 -31.81 27.24
CA VAL A 61 -8.09 -30.66 26.55
C VAL A 61 -8.05 -29.48 27.50
N GLU A 62 -6.86 -29.09 27.93
CA GLU A 62 -6.64 -27.95 28.83
C GLU A 62 -6.71 -26.62 28.12
N LEU A 63 -6.24 -26.56 26.83
CA LEU A 63 -6.21 -25.35 25.99
C LEU A 63 -6.70 -25.67 24.59
N VAL A 64 -7.72 -24.94 24.13
CA VAL A 64 -8.18 -24.96 22.73
C VAL A 64 -7.54 -23.82 21.96
N THR A 65 -7.26 -24.04 20.68
CA THR A 65 -6.65 -23.06 19.80
C THR A 65 -7.50 -22.89 18.55
N GLU A 66 -7.80 -21.64 18.21
CA GLU A 66 -8.41 -21.23 16.93
C GLU A 66 -7.53 -20.18 16.27
N GLY A 67 -7.50 -20.17 14.95
CA GLY A 67 -6.67 -19.26 14.16
C GLY A 67 -7.49 -18.54 13.10
N ILE A 68 -7.04 -17.32 12.80
CA ILE A 68 -7.52 -16.50 11.66
C ILE A 68 -6.33 -16.03 10.85
N SER A 69 -6.54 -15.77 9.56
CA SER A 69 -5.59 -15.06 8.70
C SER A 69 -6.13 -13.68 8.38
N ILE A 70 -5.28 -12.67 8.48
CA ILE A 70 -5.59 -11.28 8.13
C ILE A 70 -4.56 -10.86 7.09
N ASP A 71 -5.04 -10.43 5.92
CA ASP A 71 -4.19 -10.04 4.80
C ASP A 71 -4.19 -8.54 4.63
N ASN A 72 -3.02 -7.95 4.43
CA ASN A 72 -2.86 -6.53 4.12
C ASN A 72 -2.43 -6.35 2.67
N ALA A 73 -3.11 -5.46 1.94
CA ALA A 73 -2.70 -5.07 0.60
C ALA A 73 -1.52 -4.06 0.69
N PRO A 74 -0.50 -4.17 -0.18
CA PRO A 74 0.50 -3.11 -0.30
C PRO A 74 -0.15 -1.78 -0.67
N GLN A 75 0.29 -0.69 -0.05
CA GLN A 75 -0.12 0.65 -0.44
C GLN A 75 0.45 0.97 -1.82
N MET A 76 -0.39 1.54 -2.69
CA MET A 76 -0.01 1.93 -4.05
C MET A 76 0.03 3.45 -4.17
N GLY A 77 0.59 3.96 -5.29
CA GLY A 77 0.59 5.37 -5.61
C GLY A 77 0.47 5.64 -7.10
N THR A 78 0.17 6.89 -7.47
CA THR A 78 0.19 7.38 -8.85
C THR A 78 1.09 8.59 -8.98
N ILE A 79 1.77 8.70 -10.13
CA ILE A 79 2.59 9.86 -10.50
C ILE A 79 1.82 10.64 -11.55
N THR A 80 1.57 11.94 -11.28
CA THR A 80 0.90 12.84 -12.21
C THR A 80 1.91 13.78 -12.85
N ILE A 81 1.89 13.90 -14.18
CA ILE A 81 2.73 14.80 -14.95
C ILE A 81 1.86 15.87 -15.56
N GLU A 82 2.25 17.12 -15.38
CA GLU A 82 1.70 18.27 -16.10
C GLU A 82 2.80 18.92 -16.95
N LYS A 83 2.64 18.89 -18.28
CA LYS A 83 3.58 19.53 -19.21
C LYS A 83 3.19 20.99 -19.40
N ARG A 84 4.09 21.89 -19.03
CA ARG A 84 3.87 23.36 -19.07
C ARG A 84 4.84 24.07 -19.99
N ASP A 85 4.37 25.14 -20.60
CA ASP A 85 5.18 26.12 -21.29
C ASP A 85 6.02 26.90 -20.26
N LYS A 86 7.33 26.96 -20.46
CA LYS A 86 8.28 27.55 -19.52
C LYS A 86 8.12 29.07 -19.37
N GLU A 87 7.69 29.75 -20.43
CA GLU A 87 7.57 31.23 -20.41
C GLU A 87 6.26 31.67 -19.78
N THR A 88 5.17 30.97 -20.08
CA THR A 88 3.82 31.36 -19.65
C THR A 88 3.33 30.61 -18.41
N GLY A 89 3.94 29.46 -18.07
CA GLY A 89 3.52 28.57 -17.00
C GLY A 89 2.20 27.83 -17.28
N LYS A 90 1.65 27.94 -18.50
CA LYS A 90 0.38 27.30 -18.87
C LYS A 90 0.58 25.87 -19.35
N PRO A 91 -0.40 24.98 -19.16
CA PRO A 91 -0.37 23.64 -19.75
C PRO A 91 -0.25 23.70 -21.28
N ILE A 92 0.53 22.80 -21.86
CA ILE A 92 0.66 22.62 -23.32
C ILE A 92 -0.41 21.64 -23.76
N ILE A 93 -1.48 22.15 -24.40
CA ILE A 93 -2.69 21.36 -24.70
C ILE A 93 -2.84 20.99 -26.18
N LEU A 94 -1.99 21.52 -27.09
CA LEU A 94 -2.15 21.37 -28.54
C LEU A 94 -1.43 20.16 -29.12
N SER A 95 -0.45 19.61 -28.40
CA SER A 95 0.27 18.41 -28.79
C SER A 95 0.78 17.68 -27.56
N ASP A 96 1.10 16.40 -27.69
CA ASP A 96 1.41 15.51 -26.60
C ASP A 96 2.92 15.39 -26.38
N ALA A 97 3.33 15.20 -25.12
CA ALA A 97 4.66 14.79 -24.74
C ALA A 97 4.65 13.29 -24.38
N VAL A 98 5.77 12.61 -24.58
CA VAL A 98 5.94 11.20 -24.20
C VAL A 98 7.07 11.07 -23.19
N PHE A 99 6.79 10.34 -22.13
CA PHE A 99 7.75 10.07 -21.04
C PHE A 99 7.94 8.56 -20.84
N LEU A 100 9.15 8.17 -20.51
CA LEU A 100 9.44 6.84 -19.95
C LEU A 100 9.58 6.94 -18.44
N LEU A 101 8.94 6.02 -17.73
CA LEU A 101 9.04 5.86 -16.30
C LEU A 101 9.80 4.56 -15.99
N HIS A 102 10.96 4.68 -15.34
CA HIS A 102 11.78 3.54 -14.93
C HIS A 102 11.82 3.44 -13.40
N ALA A 103 11.94 2.24 -12.86
CA ALA A 103 12.31 2.04 -11.48
C ALA A 103 13.75 2.52 -11.26
N LYS A 104 13.98 3.45 -10.32
CA LYS A 104 15.32 3.93 -10.03
C LYS A 104 16.17 2.90 -9.29
N GLU A 105 15.53 2.13 -8.46
CA GLU A 105 16.07 1.06 -7.62
C GLU A 105 15.14 -0.15 -7.66
N ASP A 106 15.53 -1.28 -7.07
CA ASP A 106 14.61 -2.41 -6.92
C ASP A 106 13.43 -1.98 -6.04
N ILE A 107 12.22 -2.14 -6.57
CA ILE A 107 10.97 -1.85 -5.85
C ILE A 107 10.51 -3.13 -5.16
N ILE A 108 10.62 -3.13 -3.83
CA ILE A 108 10.42 -4.32 -3.00
C ILE A 108 9.37 -4.03 -1.93
N THR A 109 8.36 -4.87 -1.81
CA THR A 109 7.39 -4.81 -0.70
C THR A 109 7.94 -5.43 0.59
N GLY A 110 7.30 -5.14 1.73
CA GLY A 110 7.78 -5.59 3.05
C GLY A 110 7.85 -7.12 3.24
N ASP A 111 7.19 -7.88 2.38
CA ASP A 111 7.28 -9.35 2.29
C ASP A 111 8.50 -9.86 1.51
N GLY A 112 9.31 -8.92 0.96
CA GLY A 112 10.52 -9.24 0.19
C GLY A 112 10.27 -9.52 -1.29
N VAL A 113 9.05 -9.34 -1.80
CA VAL A 113 8.74 -9.51 -3.22
C VAL A 113 9.28 -8.34 -4.03
N VAL A 114 10.11 -8.62 -5.04
CA VAL A 114 10.59 -7.64 -6.02
C VAL A 114 9.55 -7.48 -7.12
N HIS A 115 9.02 -6.26 -7.27
CA HIS A 115 8.02 -5.92 -8.29
C HIS A 115 8.63 -5.33 -9.56
N TYR A 116 9.70 -4.56 -9.40
CA TYR A 116 10.51 -4.01 -10.50
C TYR A 116 11.98 -4.02 -10.12
N HIS A 117 12.85 -4.31 -11.08
CA HIS A 117 14.30 -4.19 -10.89
C HIS A 117 14.78 -2.78 -11.22
N ALA A 118 15.90 -2.38 -10.62
CA ALA A 118 16.56 -1.12 -10.93
C ALA A 118 16.79 -0.95 -12.45
N GLY A 119 16.35 0.19 -12.99
CA GLY A 119 16.41 0.50 -14.42
C GLY A 119 15.33 -0.15 -15.29
N GLU A 120 14.42 -0.93 -14.74
CA GLU A 120 13.31 -1.54 -15.48
C GLU A 120 12.30 -0.48 -15.95
N LEU A 121 11.86 -0.59 -17.22
CA LEU A 121 10.78 0.25 -17.74
C LEU A 121 9.44 -0.16 -17.12
N VAL A 122 8.84 0.75 -16.36
CA VAL A 122 7.61 0.52 -15.61
C VAL A 122 6.38 0.97 -16.41
N ASP A 123 6.49 2.11 -17.09
CA ASP A 123 5.38 2.70 -17.86
C ASP A 123 5.88 3.62 -18.97
N THR A 124 5.03 3.83 -19.99
CA THR A 124 5.21 4.85 -21.03
C THR A 124 4.00 5.78 -20.99
N LEU A 125 4.23 7.04 -20.63
CA LEU A 125 3.19 8.01 -20.33
C LEU A 125 3.12 9.04 -21.45
N THR A 126 1.94 9.18 -22.07
CA THR A 126 1.68 10.18 -23.11
C THR A 126 0.67 11.18 -22.58
N THR A 127 1.04 12.46 -22.55
CA THR A 127 0.13 13.51 -22.07
C THR A 127 -1.06 13.67 -23.02
N VAL A 128 -2.21 13.96 -22.43
CA VAL A 128 -3.42 14.36 -23.16
C VAL A 128 -3.87 15.70 -22.60
N GLN A 129 -3.95 16.71 -23.44
CA GLN A 129 -4.24 18.09 -23.01
C GLN A 129 -3.26 18.58 -21.92
N GLY A 130 -1.99 18.18 -22.04
CA GLY A 130 -0.91 18.58 -21.13
C GLY A 130 -0.81 17.81 -19.83
N MET A 131 -1.62 16.79 -19.58
CA MET A 131 -1.60 16.01 -18.35
C MET A 131 -1.65 14.50 -18.59
N ILE A 132 -1.04 13.71 -17.70
CA ILE A 132 -1.17 12.26 -17.61
C ILE A 132 -0.91 11.80 -16.19
N ALA A 133 -1.58 10.74 -15.76
CA ALA A 133 -1.26 10.00 -14.54
C ALA A 133 -0.81 8.57 -14.88
N SER A 134 0.14 8.03 -14.15
CA SER A 134 0.54 6.63 -14.26
C SER A 134 -0.59 5.69 -13.85
N LYS A 135 -0.49 4.42 -14.21
CA LYS A 135 -1.20 3.35 -13.50
C LYS A 135 -0.79 3.37 -12.01
N PRO A 136 -1.54 2.70 -11.11
CA PRO A 136 -1.10 2.47 -9.74
C PRO A 136 0.24 1.74 -9.70
N LEU A 137 1.17 2.26 -8.90
CA LEU A 137 2.55 1.80 -8.74
C LEU A 137 2.82 1.44 -7.29
N TYR A 138 3.71 0.52 -7.03
CA TYR A 138 4.22 0.25 -5.68
C TYR A 138 5.02 1.45 -5.14
N LEU A 139 5.08 1.61 -3.83
CA LEU A 139 5.88 2.65 -3.20
C LEU A 139 7.36 2.45 -3.53
N GLY A 140 8.08 3.55 -3.78
CA GLY A 140 9.48 3.54 -4.15
C GLY A 140 9.87 4.73 -5.01
N THR A 141 11.11 4.76 -5.48
CA THR A 141 11.65 5.85 -6.30
C THR A 141 11.69 5.46 -7.77
N TYR A 142 11.18 6.35 -8.60
CA TYR A 142 11.10 6.21 -10.05
C TYR A 142 11.86 7.35 -10.74
N THR A 143 12.37 7.09 -11.94
CA THR A 143 13.00 8.10 -12.79
C THR A 143 12.13 8.32 -14.01
N LEU A 144 11.69 9.56 -14.21
CA LEU A 144 10.92 10.03 -15.35
C LEU A 144 11.84 10.71 -16.36
N THR A 145 11.74 10.36 -17.64
CA THR A 145 12.53 10.97 -18.72
C THR A 145 11.62 11.28 -19.90
N GLU A 146 11.62 12.53 -20.38
CA GLU A 146 10.93 12.92 -21.62
C GLU A 146 11.69 12.36 -22.83
N ILE A 147 10.97 11.68 -23.72
CA ILE A 147 11.55 11.13 -24.97
C ILE A 147 10.96 11.79 -26.21
N THR A 148 9.81 12.47 -26.09
CA THR A 148 9.21 13.26 -27.14
C THR A 148 8.62 14.53 -26.55
N ALA A 149 9.08 15.69 -27.02
CA ALA A 149 8.51 16.97 -26.63
C ALA A 149 7.27 17.29 -27.50
N PRO A 150 6.33 18.12 -27.01
CA PRO A 150 5.25 18.65 -27.84
C PRO A 150 5.77 19.45 -29.05
N ASP A 151 4.97 19.50 -30.11
CA ASP A 151 5.32 20.25 -31.32
C ASP A 151 5.64 21.74 -31.02
N GLY A 152 6.77 22.21 -31.53
CA GLY A 152 7.24 23.58 -31.31
C GLY A 152 8.05 23.77 -30.02
N TYR A 153 8.27 22.72 -29.22
CA TYR A 153 9.07 22.77 -28.00
C TYR A 153 10.36 21.95 -28.13
N ILE A 154 11.35 22.37 -27.36
CA ILE A 154 12.64 21.67 -27.27
C ILE A 154 12.51 20.52 -26.28
N LEU A 155 12.98 19.34 -26.68
CA LEU A 155 13.04 18.17 -25.80
C LEU A 155 13.94 18.44 -24.58
N ASP A 156 13.42 18.21 -23.38
CA ASP A 156 14.20 18.15 -22.14
C ASP A 156 14.33 16.69 -21.69
N SER A 157 15.41 16.06 -22.08
CA SER A 157 15.71 14.66 -21.71
C SER A 157 16.37 14.52 -20.34
N THR A 158 16.38 15.59 -19.52
CA THR A 158 16.90 15.52 -18.14
C THR A 158 16.06 14.54 -17.30
N PRO A 159 16.67 13.50 -16.69
CA PRO A 159 15.93 12.60 -15.83
C PRO A 159 15.47 13.30 -14.55
N HIS A 160 14.23 13.05 -14.15
CA HIS A 160 13.64 13.55 -12.91
C HIS A 160 13.23 12.38 -12.00
N ASP A 161 13.68 12.41 -10.75
CA ASP A 161 13.31 11.40 -9.77
C ASP A 161 12.02 11.80 -9.06
N VAL A 162 11.14 10.84 -8.90
CA VAL A 162 9.85 10.95 -8.19
C VAL A 162 9.74 9.81 -7.19
N THR A 163 9.39 10.10 -5.94
CA THR A 163 9.30 9.08 -4.89
C THR A 163 7.88 8.99 -4.36
N LEU A 164 7.27 7.82 -4.50
CA LEU A 164 6.02 7.48 -3.86
C LEU A 164 6.31 6.97 -2.45
N SER A 165 5.93 7.74 -1.45
CA SER A 165 6.19 7.45 -0.04
C SER A 165 4.93 6.94 0.67
N TYR A 166 5.11 6.19 1.75
CA TYR A 166 4.01 5.73 2.59
C TYR A 166 3.14 6.89 3.09
N GLY A 167 1.84 6.85 2.80
CA GLY A 167 0.88 7.90 3.13
C GLY A 167 0.15 7.73 4.46
N GLY A 168 0.38 6.62 5.18
CA GLY A 168 -0.29 6.28 6.45
C GLY A 168 -1.37 5.20 6.31
N GLN A 169 -1.88 4.70 7.43
CA GLN A 169 -2.75 3.52 7.55
C GLN A 169 -4.07 3.56 6.75
N GLY A 170 -4.66 4.73 6.65
CA GLY A 170 -5.96 4.90 5.98
C GLY A 170 -5.88 5.39 4.53
N VAL A 171 -4.69 5.45 3.94
CA VAL A 171 -4.47 5.89 2.57
C VAL A 171 -4.29 4.67 1.67
N GLU A 172 -5.24 4.43 0.76
CA GLU A 172 -5.13 3.33 -0.22
C GLU A 172 -4.24 3.70 -1.40
N LEU A 173 -4.22 4.97 -1.81
CA LEU A 173 -3.47 5.47 -2.96
C LEU A 173 -2.83 6.82 -2.63
N VAL A 174 -1.50 6.92 -2.76
CA VAL A 174 -0.77 8.19 -2.67
C VAL A 174 -0.61 8.80 -4.07
N SER A 175 -0.42 10.14 -4.17
CA SER A 175 -0.20 10.83 -5.45
C SER A 175 0.90 11.87 -5.33
N GLU A 176 1.77 11.96 -6.35
CA GLU A 176 2.86 12.93 -6.54
C GLU A 176 2.76 13.61 -7.91
#